data_2bb5efd26e390a360915b6d8aa7d1221
#
_entry.id   2bb5efd26e390a360915b6d8aa7d1221
#
_cell.length_a   1.000
_cell.length_b   1.000
_cell.length_c   1.000
_cell.angle_alpha   90.00
_cell.angle_beta   90.00
_cell.angle_gamma   90.00
#
_symmetry.space_group_name_H-M   'P 1'
#
loop_
_entity.id
_entity.type
_entity.pdbx_description
1 polymer ?
#
loop_
_entity_poly.entity_id
_entity_poly.type
_entity_poly.pdbx_seq_one_letter_code
_entity_poly.pdbx_strand_id
1 'polypeptide(L)'
;MFQGQLCELALEKFGLRLYVELVDDDETQAEQLAKIIVKKLRSSMRAIETLFLAPAASGLFREGEVTAVNQHAGLRRSYEYFRERASNPAVIQDERNQLSPDSWTFQAGEPLMRLNSHHDLVASVNAYLSLLEHRLVLALPFEGFDPSKDSLEKFIGLRWGDKYRHVFDLKQIEDKRYYDKLVEIVERWRNTYSHGGVRKG
;
A
#
# COMPACT_ATOMS: atom_id res chain seq x y z
N MET A 1 25.43 -4.48 15.26
CA MET A 1 26.86 -4.21 15.00
C MET A 1 27.40 -5.20 13.96
N PHE A 2 28.21 -4.73 13.04
CA PHE A 2 28.85 -5.57 12.04
C PHE A 2 30.39 -5.31 12.07
N GLN A 3 31.19 -6.33 12.27
CA GLN A 3 32.63 -6.24 12.46
C GLN A 3 33.10 -5.19 13.50
N GLY A 4 32.33 -5.04 14.58
CA GLY A 4 32.62 -4.09 15.67
C GLY A 4 32.09 -2.66 15.44
N GLN A 5 31.61 -2.32 14.26
CA GLN A 5 31.05 -1.00 13.97
C GLN A 5 29.51 -1.02 14.06
N LEU A 6 28.94 0.11 14.48
CA LEU A 6 27.50 0.30 14.49
C LEU A 6 27.02 0.57 13.07
N CYS A 7 26.06 -0.26 12.63
CA CYS A 7 25.44 -0.10 11.32
C CYS A 7 23.91 -0.13 11.50
N GLU A 8 23.22 0.78 10.87
CA GLU A 8 21.76 0.86 10.88
C GLU A 8 21.23 0.73 9.45
N LEU A 9 20.18 -0.06 9.29
CA LEU A 9 19.45 -0.22 8.04
C LEU A 9 18.06 0.39 8.22
N ALA A 10 17.81 1.54 7.62
CA ALA A 10 16.56 2.26 7.74
C ALA A 10 15.78 2.27 6.42
N LEU A 11 14.45 2.10 6.51
CA LEU A 11 13.55 2.29 5.37
C LEU A 11 13.12 3.75 5.32
N GLU A 12 13.61 4.47 4.32
CA GLU A 12 13.29 5.88 4.11
C GLU A 12 12.41 6.13 2.88
N LYS A 13 12.05 7.40 2.66
CA LYS A 13 11.16 7.84 1.57
C LYS A 13 11.56 7.32 0.18
N PHE A 14 12.86 7.20 -0.08
CA PHE A 14 13.41 6.79 -1.39
C PHE A 14 13.99 5.37 -1.40
N GLY A 15 13.73 4.58 -0.37
CA GLY A 15 14.17 3.18 -0.27
C GLY A 15 14.98 2.87 0.98
N LEU A 16 15.67 1.75 0.93
CA LEU A 16 16.47 1.26 2.03
C LEU A 16 17.81 2.00 2.06
N ARG A 17 18.15 2.60 3.22
CA ARG A 17 19.43 3.26 3.45
C ARG A 17 20.23 2.53 4.50
N LEU A 18 21.52 2.43 4.25
CA LEU A 18 22.51 1.89 5.19
C LEU A 18 23.32 3.06 5.75
N TYR A 19 23.28 3.21 7.07
CA TYR A 19 24.12 4.12 7.83
C TYR A 19 25.23 3.32 8.49
N VAL A 20 26.45 3.80 8.39
CA VAL A 20 27.64 3.22 9.03
C VAL A 20 28.27 4.31 9.87
N GLU A 21 28.45 4.04 11.16
CA GLU A 21 29.12 4.98 12.06
C GLU A 21 30.60 5.08 11.70
N LEU A 22 31.11 6.32 11.61
CA LEU A 22 32.53 6.54 11.39
C LEU A 22 33.28 6.33 12.72
N VAL A 23 34.30 5.52 12.67
CA VAL A 23 35.25 5.35 13.79
C VAL A 23 36.55 6.03 13.37
N ASP A 24 37.07 6.90 14.21
CA ASP A 24 38.32 7.67 13.96
C ASP A 24 38.30 8.50 12.65
N ASP A 25 37.12 8.95 12.21
CA ASP A 25 36.90 9.70 10.95
C ASP A 25 37.44 8.99 9.68
N ASP A 26 37.56 7.66 9.72
CA ASP A 26 38.03 6.86 8.57
C ASP A 26 36.89 6.55 7.59
N GLU A 27 36.63 7.49 6.66
CA GLU A 27 35.64 7.34 5.59
C GLU A 27 35.95 6.13 4.68
N THR A 28 37.23 5.82 4.46
CA THR A 28 37.65 4.73 3.57
C THR A 28 37.23 3.37 4.14
N GLN A 29 37.42 3.19 5.43
CA GLN A 29 37.02 1.97 6.13
C GLN A 29 35.48 1.83 6.14
N ALA A 30 34.75 2.91 6.43
CA ALA A 30 33.29 2.92 6.42
C ALA A 30 32.72 2.60 5.03
N GLU A 31 33.31 3.15 3.96
CA GLU A 31 32.90 2.85 2.59
C GLU A 31 33.14 1.38 2.20
N GLN A 32 34.28 0.81 2.60
CA GLN A 32 34.58 -0.61 2.38
C GLN A 32 33.59 -1.50 3.12
N LEU A 33 33.27 -1.17 4.35
CA LEU A 33 32.31 -1.89 5.18
C LEU A 33 30.90 -1.81 4.57
N ALA A 34 30.47 -0.63 4.13
CA ALA A 34 29.19 -0.44 3.43
C ALA A 34 29.11 -1.30 2.16
N LYS A 35 30.16 -1.36 1.34
CA LYS A 35 30.23 -2.22 0.15
C LYS A 35 30.07 -3.71 0.50
N ILE A 36 30.70 -4.16 1.58
CA ILE A 36 30.59 -5.55 2.06
C ILE A 36 29.15 -5.85 2.49
N ILE A 37 28.54 -4.97 3.29
CA ILE A 37 27.16 -5.12 3.77
C ILE A 37 26.19 -5.15 2.60
N VAL A 38 26.27 -4.20 1.67
CA VAL A 38 25.42 -4.15 0.48
C VAL A 38 25.57 -5.40 -0.38
N LYS A 39 26.78 -5.90 -0.55
CA LYS A 39 27.05 -7.17 -1.28
C LYS A 39 26.37 -8.35 -0.60
N LYS A 40 26.47 -8.45 0.75
CA LYS A 40 25.81 -9.52 1.52
C LYS A 40 24.28 -9.41 1.43
N LEU A 41 23.71 -8.22 1.58
CA LEU A 41 22.26 -7.99 1.45
C LEU A 41 21.75 -8.40 0.05
N ARG A 42 22.44 -8.00 -1.01
CA ARG A 42 22.09 -8.41 -2.38
C ARG A 42 22.20 -9.91 -2.58
N SER A 43 23.22 -10.56 -1.99
CA SER A 43 23.35 -12.01 -2.07
C SER A 43 22.23 -12.72 -1.31
N SER A 44 21.86 -12.23 -0.12
CA SER A 44 20.75 -12.78 0.66
C SER A 44 19.42 -12.61 -0.06
N MET A 45 19.17 -11.44 -0.67
CA MET A 45 17.96 -11.21 -1.47
C MET A 45 17.88 -12.19 -2.65
N ARG A 46 18.98 -12.40 -3.38
CA ARG A 46 19.02 -13.39 -4.47
C ARG A 46 18.79 -14.81 -3.97
N ALA A 47 19.34 -15.17 -2.80
CA ALA A 47 19.11 -16.47 -2.20
C ALA A 47 17.63 -16.66 -1.83
N ILE A 48 16.99 -15.66 -1.21
CA ILE A 48 15.56 -15.67 -0.92
C ILE A 48 14.74 -15.80 -2.21
N GLU A 49 15.06 -15.00 -3.23
CA GLU A 49 14.38 -15.05 -4.52
C GLU A 49 14.51 -16.44 -5.16
N THR A 50 15.72 -17.00 -5.16
CA THR A 50 15.99 -18.29 -5.85
C THR A 50 15.49 -19.49 -5.04
N LEU A 51 15.66 -19.50 -3.72
CA LEU A 51 15.38 -20.67 -2.89
C LEU A 51 13.94 -20.72 -2.38
N PHE A 52 13.29 -19.56 -2.25
CA PHE A 52 11.94 -19.47 -1.67
C PHE A 52 10.92 -18.92 -2.66
N LEU A 53 11.19 -17.74 -3.24
CA LEU A 53 10.18 -17.08 -4.09
C LEU A 53 10.05 -17.74 -5.46
N ALA A 54 11.14 -18.10 -6.11
CA ALA A 54 11.07 -18.72 -7.45
C ALA A 54 10.44 -20.12 -7.43
N PRO A 55 10.75 -21.01 -6.48
CA PRO A 55 10.06 -22.30 -6.35
C PRO A 55 8.57 -22.12 -6.02
N ALA A 56 8.23 -21.23 -5.08
CA ALA A 56 6.85 -20.93 -4.75
C ALA A 56 6.10 -20.36 -5.97
N ALA A 57 6.69 -19.41 -6.68
CA ALA A 57 6.13 -18.87 -7.90
C ALA A 57 6.00 -19.93 -9.00
N SER A 58 7.02 -20.77 -9.22
CA SER A 58 6.98 -21.80 -10.28
C SER A 58 5.94 -22.87 -10.02
N GLY A 59 5.64 -23.20 -8.78
CA GLY A 59 4.51 -24.05 -8.40
C GLY A 59 3.17 -23.42 -8.77
N LEU A 60 3.01 -22.13 -8.52
CA LEU A 60 1.82 -21.35 -8.87
C LEU A 60 1.64 -21.13 -10.38
N PHE A 61 2.75 -21.05 -11.15
CA PHE A 61 2.72 -20.83 -12.60
C PHE A 61 2.51 -22.10 -13.42
N ARG A 62 2.76 -23.29 -12.86
CA ARG A 62 2.63 -24.56 -13.60
C ARG A 62 1.19 -24.96 -13.93
N GLU A 63 0.20 -24.45 -13.23
CA GLU A 63 -1.20 -24.92 -13.33
C GLU A 63 -2.21 -23.87 -13.80
N GLY A 64 -1.81 -22.65 -14.11
CA GLY A 64 -2.80 -21.65 -14.50
C GLY A 64 -2.24 -20.51 -15.34
N GLU A 65 -2.98 -20.10 -16.33
CA GLU A 65 -2.73 -18.92 -17.19
C GLU A 65 -2.81 -17.58 -16.43
N VAL A 66 -2.75 -17.60 -15.10
CA VAL A 66 -2.89 -16.39 -14.25
C VAL A 66 -1.52 -15.87 -13.84
N THR A 67 -1.12 -14.75 -14.44
CA THR A 67 0.07 -14.00 -14.04
C THR A 67 -0.30 -12.99 -12.95
N ALA A 68 0.12 -13.22 -11.72
CA ALA A 68 0.01 -12.23 -10.67
C ALA A 68 1.14 -11.19 -10.79
N VAL A 69 0.83 -10.01 -11.31
CA VAL A 69 1.78 -8.90 -11.36
C VAL A 69 1.80 -8.20 -10.01
N ASN A 70 2.99 -8.05 -9.41
CA ASN A 70 3.12 -7.31 -8.14
C ASN A 70 2.92 -5.81 -8.36
N GLN A 71 1.71 -5.33 -8.11
CA GLN A 71 1.32 -3.92 -8.22
C GLN A 71 1.43 -3.14 -6.91
N HIS A 72 2.01 -3.73 -5.85
CA HIS A 72 2.05 -3.13 -4.51
C HIS A 72 2.57 -1.70 -4.51
N ALA A 73 3.69 -1.45 -5.18
CA ALA A 73 4.31 -0.11 -5.20
C ALA A 73 3.43 0.94 -5.89
N GLY A 74 2.72 0.56 -6.95
CA GLY A 74 1.79 1.44 -7.66
C GLY A 74 0.56 1.76 -6.82
N LEU A 75 -0.09 0.74 -6.27
CA LEU A 75 -1.27 0.88 -5.42
C LEU A 75 -0.97 1.67 -4.13
N ARG A 76 0.18 1.42 -3.52
CA ARG A 76 0.63 2.17 -2.35
C ARG A 76 0.83 3.65 -2.66
N ARG A 77 1.50 3.99 -3.79
CA ARG A 77 1.69 5.39 -4.21
C ARG A 77 0.36 6.09 -4.45
N SER A 78 -0.60 5.41 -5.09
CA SER A 78 -1.94 5.97 -5.31
C SER A 78 -2.64 6.27 -3.98
N TYR A 79 -2.60 5.35 -3.02
CA TYR A 79 -3.15 5.55 -1.69
C TYR A 79 -2.50 6.74 -0.97
N GLU A 80 -1.17 6.79 -0.93
CA GLU A 80 -0.41 7.84 -0.26
C GLU A 80 -0.67 9.21 -0.91
N TYR A 81 -0.75 9.28 -2.23
CA TYR A 81 -1.05 10.50 -2.98
C TYR A 81 -2.42 11.09 -2.60
N PHE A 82 -3.48 10.28 -2.68
CA PHE A 82 -4.81 10.78 -2.36
C PHE A 82 -4.98 11.08 -0.88
N ARG A 83 -4.39 10.29 0.01
CA ARG A 83 -4.40 10.54 1.45
C ARG A 83 -3.74 11.86 1.80
N GLU A 84 -2.59 12.15 1.19
CA GLU A 84 -1.87 13.40 1.42
C GLU A 84 -2.71 14.61 0.97
N ARG A 85 -3.30 14.56 -0.19
CA ARG A 85 -4.16 15.63 -0.72
C ARG A 85 -5.44 15.81 0.09
N ALA A 86 -6.02 14.74 0.61
CA ALA A 86 -7.18 14.82 1.49
C ALA A 86 -6.83 15.48 2.83
N SER A 87 -5.64 15.19 3.38
CA SER A 87 -5.19 15.74 4.67
C SER A 87 -4.65 17.16 4.56
N ASN A 88 -4.01 17.49 3.43
CA ASN A 88 -3.37 18.77 3.14
C ASN A 88 -3.87 19.30 1.79
N PRO A 89 -5.13 19.76 1.71
CA PRO A 89 -5.68 20.24 0.44
C PRO A 89 -4.95 21.52 -0.01
N ALA A 90 -4.75 21.62 -1.33
CA ALA A 90 -4.18 22.81 -1.91
C ALA A 90 -5.06 24.03 -1.64
N VAL A 91 -4.45 25.14 -1.22
CA VAL A 91 -5.17 26.39 -0.96
C VAL A 91 -5.73 26.95 -2.26
N ILE A 92 -7.04 27.18 -2.29
CA ILE A 92 -7.74 27.81 -3.41
C ILE A 92 -8.19 29.18 -2.92
N GLN A 93 -7.78 30.21 -3.64
CA GLN A 93 -8.18 31.58 -3.34
C GLN A 93 -9.60 31.85 -3.84
N ASP A 94 -10.28 32.79 -3.20
CA ASP A 94 -11.53 33.32 -3.69
C ASP A 94 -11.29 34.02 -5.05
N GLU A 95 -12.15 33.72 -6.02
CA GLU A 95 -12.09 34.34 -7.34
C GLU A 95 -13.35 35.17 -7.60
N ARG A 96 -13.14 36.40 -8.09
CA ARG A 96 -14.20 37.26 -8.53
C ARG A 96 -13.96 37.66 -9.98
N ASN A 97 -14.85 37.21 -10.86
CA ASN A 97 -14.74 37.46 -12.28
C ASN A 97 -15.88 38.38 -12.74
N GLN A 98 -15.55 39.47 -13.42
CA GLN A 98 -16.53 40.36 -14.02
C GLN A 98 -16.97 39.77 -15.36
N LEU A 99 -18.27 39.55 -15.51
CA LEU A 99 -18.87 39.04 -16.76
C LEU A 99 -19.34 40.18 -17.68
N SER A 100 -19.81 41.28 -17.08
CA SER A 100 -20.25 42.49 -17.79
C SER A 100 -20.03 43.69 -16.85
N PRO A 101 -20.22 44.93 -17.30
CA PRO A 101 -20.09 46.13 -16.45
C PRO A 101 -20.88 46.04 -15.15
N ASP A 102 -22.05 45.35 -15.16
CA ASP A 102 -22.98 45.28 -14.02
C ASP A 102 -23.13 43.84 -13.48
N SER A 103 -22.33 42.84 -13.93
CA SER A 103 -22.48 41.45 -13.58
C SER A 103 -21.14 40.84 -13.16
N TRP A 104 -21.18 40.10 -12.01
CA TRP A 104 -20.02 39.47 -11.43
C TRP A 104 -20.34 38.00 -11.10
N THR A 105 -19.34 37.14 -11.22
CA THR A 105 -19.34 35.81 -10.60
C THR A 105 -18.37 35.78 -9.44
N PHE A 106 -18.73 35.09 -8.40
CA PHE A 106 -17.90 34.86 -7.24
C PHE A 106 -17.76 33.36 -6.99
N GLN A 107 -16.54 32.88 -6.90
CA GLN A 107 -16.23 31.51 -6.54
C GLN A 107 -15.47 31.51 -5.22
N ALA A 108 -16.10 30.99 -4.18
CA ALA A 108 -15.46 30.83 -2.88
C ALA A 108 -14.47 29.67 -2.90
N GLY A 109 -13.23 29.93 -2.51
CA GLY A 109 -12.15 28.94 -2.51
C GLY A 109 -12.30 27.88 -1.43
N GLU A 110 -12.71 28.25 -0.20
CA GLU A 110 -12.85 27.32 0.91
C GLU A 110 -13.85 26.17 0.66
N PRO A 111 -15.08 26.39 0.16
CA PRO A 111 -16.00 25.31 -0.20
C PRO A 111 -15.42 24.38 -1.26
N LEU A 112 -14.69 24.93 -2.23
CA LEU A 112 -14.07 24.14 -3.29
C LEU A 112 -12.90 23.31 -2.74
N MET A 113 -12.10 23.86 -1.84
CA MET A 113 -11.05 23.10 -1.13
C MET A 113 -11.65 21.94 -0.35
N ARG A 114 -12.74 22.15 0.40
CA ARG A 114 -13.42 21.10 1.16
C ARG A 114 -13.97 20.01 0.26
N LEU A 115 -14.55 20.39 -0.88
CA LEU A 115 -15.08 19.46 -1.87
C LEU A 115 -13.94 18.60 -2.46
N ASN A 116 -12.82 19.20 -2.85
CA ASN A 116 -11.66 18.51 -3.39
C ASN A 116 -11.06 17.56 -2.35
N SER A 117 -10.87 18.02 -1.10
CA SER A 117 -10.39 17.18 0.00
C SER A 117 -11.30 15.97 0.23
N HIS A 118 -12.61 16.16 0.13
CA HIS A 118 -13.57 15.07 0.24
C HIS A 118 -13.45 14.05 -0.90
N HIS A 119 -13.32 14.51 -2.15
CA HIS A 119 -13.08 13.62 -3.28
C HIS A 119 -11.77 12.85 -3.16
N ASP A 120 -10.69 13.51 -2.74
CA ASP A 120 -9.41 12.87 -2.50
C ASP A 120 -9.50 11.85 -1.35
N LEU A 121 -10.28 12.11 -0.29
CA LEU A 121 -10.55 11.16 0.79
C LEU A 121 -11.25 9.89 0.26
N VAL A 122 -12.30 10.05 -0.52
CA VAL A 122 -13.01 8.91 -1.14
C VAL A 122 -12.08 8.11 -2.05
N ALA A 123 -11.25 8.79 -2.86
CA ALA A 123 -10.26 8.14 -3.71
C ALA A 123 -9.21 7.39 -2.88
N SER A 124 -8.76 7.95 -1.75
CA SER A 124 -7.80 7.31 -0.85
C SER A 124 -8.35 6.02 -0.23
N VAL A 125 -9.61 6.01 0.19
CA VAL A 125 -10.29 4.82 0.73
C VAL A 125 -10.36 3.71 -0.33
N ASN A 126 -10.73 4.05 -1.56
CA ASN A 126 -10.77 3.08 -2.65
C ASN A 126 -9.38 2.52 -3.00
N ALA A 127 -8.37 3.39 -3.06
CA ALA A 127 -6.99 2.99 -3.29
C ALA A 127 -6.43 2.10 -2.17
N TYR A 128 -6.78 2.40 -0.90
CA TYR A 128 -6.42 1.56 0.24
C TYR A 128 -7.03 0.16 0.15
N LEU A 129 -8.32 0.06 -0.17
CA LEU A 129 -8.99 -1.23 -0.30
C LEU A 129 -8.41 -2.06 -1.45
N SER A 130 -8.06 -1.43 -2.58
CA SER A 130 -7.36 -2.10 -3.68
C SER A 130 -5.98 -2.60 -3.26
N LEU A 131 -5.23 -1.78 -2.51
CA LEU A 131 -3.95 -2.18 -1.94
C LEU A 131 -4.09 -3.35 -0.94
N LEU A 132 -5.11 -3.30 -0.08
CA LEU A 132 -5.41 -4.37 0.87
C LEU A 132 -5.73 -5.68 0.13
N GLU A 133 -6.64 -5.66 -0.84
CA GLU A 133 -6.97 -6.86 -1.62
C GLU A 133 -5.74 -7.45 -2.33
N HIS A 134 -4.90 -6.61 -2.89
CA HIS A 134 -3.66 -7.05 -3.52
C HIS A 134 -2.69 -7.71 -2.51
N ARG A 135 -2.56 -7.12 -1.31
CA ARG A 135 -1.74 -7.70 -0.23
C ARG A 135 -2.27 -9.06 0.24
N LEU A 136 -3.59 -9.23 0.34
CA LEU A 136 -4.19 -10.50 0.69
C LEU A 136 -3.89 -11.58 -0.36
N VAL A 137 -3.89 -11.23 -1.64
CA VAL A 137 -3.49 -12.16 -2.72
C VAL A 137 -2.00 -12.51 -2.60
N LEU A 138 -1.14 -11.54 -2.31
CA LEU A 138 0.30 -11.79 -2.13
C LEU A 138 0.62 -12.59 -0.85
N ALA A 139 -0.24 -12.53 0.17
CA ALA A 139 -0.07 -13.29 1.41
C ALA A 139 -0.46 -14.76 1.27
N LEU A 140 -1.35 -15.10 0.34
CA LEU A 140 -1.91 -16.44 0.15
C LEU A 140 -0.86 -17.57 0.14
N PRO A 141 0.29 -17.46 -0.56
CA PRO A 141 1.29 -18.52 -0.59
C PRO A 141 1.91 -18.84 0.79
N PHE A 142 1.80 -17.91 1.75
CA PHE A 142 2.35 -18.07 3.10
C PHE A 142 1.34 -18.67 4.09
N GLU A 143 0.06 -18.77 3.69
CA GLU A 143 -1.06 -19.23 4.53
C GLU A 143 -1.52 -20.65 4.18
N GLY A 144 -0.56 -21.49 3.76
CA GLY A 144 -0.82 -22.92 3.52
C GLY A 144 -1.56 -23.21 2.20
N PHE A 145 -1.47 -22.32 1.21
CA PHE A 145 -2.01 -22.54 -0.12
C PHE A 145 -1.40 -23.81 -0.76
N ASP A 146 -2.26 -24.74 -1.16
CA ASP A 146 -1.88 -25.97 -1.85
C ASP A 146 -2.35 -25.89 -3.32
N PRO A 147 -1.45 -25.68 -4.29
CA PRO A 147 -1.84 -25.56 -5.70
C PRO A 147 -2.57 -26.77 -6.27
N SER A 148 -2.44 -27.95 -5.62
CA SER A 148 -3.13 -29.17 -6.06
C SER A 148 -4.62 -29.21 -5.65
N LYS A 149 -5.01 -28.39 -4.66
CA LYS A 149 -6.36 -28.34 -4.08
C LYS A 149 -7.03 -26.98 -4.22
N ASP A 150 -6.21 -25.91 -4.19
CA ASP A 150 -6.66 -24.53 -4.17
C ASP A 150 -6.51 -23.90 -5.55
N SER A 151 -7.44 -23.03 -5.92
CA SER A 151 -7.37 -22.25 -7.16
C SER A 151 -7.10 -20.80 -6.85
N LEU A 152 -5.96 -20.28 -7.35
CA LEU A 152 -5.61 -18.87 -7.24
C LEU A 152 -6.66 -17.96 -7.92
N GLU A 153 -7.18 -18.39 -9.08
CA GLU A 153 -8.21 -17.64 -9.81
C GLU A 153 -9.48 -17.49 -8.97
N LYS A 154 -9.94 -18.58 -8.35
CA LYS A 154 -11.09 -18.55 -7.44
C LYS A 154 -10.84 -17.60 -6.26
N PHE A 155 -9.64 -17.66 -5.67
CA PHE A 155 -9.29 -16.78 -4.55
C PHE A 155 -9.25 -15.31 -4.98
N ILE A 156 -8.67 -14.98 -6.14
CA ILE A 156 -8.67 -13.62 -6.69
C ILE A 156 -10.10 -13.10 -6.89
N GLY A 157 -11.02 -13.95 -7.32
CA GLY A 157 -12.45 -13.63 -7.51
C GLY A 157 -13.26 -13.44 -6.22
N LEU A 158 -12.75 -13.83 -5.05
CA LEU A 158 -13.43 -13.64 -3.77
C LEU A 158 -13.58 -12.16 -3.43
N ARG A 159 -14.60 -11.85 -2.62
CA ARG A 159 -14.74 -10.52 -2.02
C ARG A 159 -13.61 -10.28 -1.02
N TRP A 160 -13.22 -9.02 -0.81
CA TRP A 160 -12.13 -8.65 0.10
C TRP A 160 -12.28 -9.26 1.51
N GLY A 161 -13.51 -9.30 2.03
CA GLY A 161 -13.80 -9.86 3.35
C GLY A 161 -13.61 -11.38 3.43
N ASP A 162 -13.86 -12.10 2.33
CA ASP A 162 -13.61 -13.55 2.25
C ASP A 162 -12.10 -13.83 2.13
N LYS A 163 -11.38 -13.02 1.33
CA LYS A 163 -9.92 -13.05 1.27
C LYS A 163 -9.29 -12.79 2.65
N TYR A 164 -9.81 -11.80 3.38
CA TYR A 164 -9.32 -11.45 4.72
C TYR A 164 -9.50 -12.63 5.69
N ARG A 165 -10.69 -13.24 5.72
CA ARG A 165 -10.98 -14.40 6.57
C ARG A 165 -10.17 -15.64 6.20
N HIS A 166 -9.70 -15.73 4.98
CA HIS A 166 -8.83 -16.83 4.55
C HIS A 166 -7.40 -16.65 5.05
N VAL A 167 -6.90 -15.39 5.05
CA VAL A 167 -5.53 -15.06 5.43
C VAL A 167 -5.38 -14.86 6.95
N PHE A 168 -6.41 -14.34 7.64
CA PHE A 168 -6.35 -13.99 9.05
C PHE A 168 -7.35 -14.80 9.89
N ASP A 169 -6.92 -15.24 11.07
CA ASP A 169 -7.78 -15.95 12.02
C ASP A 169 -8.63 -14.96 12.84
N LEU A 170 -9.91 -14.83 12.50
CA LEU A 170 -10.83 -13.96 13.23
C LEU A 170 -11.12 -14.40 14.68
N LYS A 171 -10.58 -15.53 15.16
CA LYS A 171 -10.58 -15.87 16.58
C LYS A 171 -9.57 -15.02 17.37
N GLN A 172 -8.54 -14.50 16.68
CA GLN A 172 -7.62 -13.54 17.26
C GLN A 172 -8.32 -12.18 17.40
N ILE A 173 -8.26 -11.62 18.62
CA ILE A 173 -8.99 -10.39 18.96
C ILE A 173 -8.55 -9.21 18.07
N GLU A 174 -7.26 -9.11 17.76
CA GLU A 174 -6.72 -8.02 16.94
C GLU A 174 -7.19 -8.14 15.49
N ASP A 175 -7.09 -9.32 14.88
CA ASP A 175 -7.51 -9.57 13.50
C ASP A 175 -9.00 -9.28 13.32
N LYS A 176 -9.82 -9.74 14.28
CA LYS A 176 -11.25 -9.45 14.30
C LYS A 176 -11.53 -7.94 14.41
N ARG A 177 -10.84 -7.24 15.29
CA ARG A 177 -11.01 -5.79 15.47
C ARG A 177 -10.67 -4.99 14.21
N TYR A 178 -9.61 -5.38 13.49
CA TYR A 178 -9.27 -4.78 12.21
C TYR A 178 -10.31 -5.09 11.13
N TYR A 179 -10.77 -6.33 11.06
CA TYR A 179 -11.84 -6.74 10.15
C TYR A 179 -13.11 -5.92 10.35
N ASP A 180 -13.58 -5.79 11.59
CA ASP A 180 -14.80 -5.04 11.93
C ASP A 180 -14.67 -3.56 11.53
N LYS A 181 -13.51 -2.95 11.74
CA LYS A 181 -13.24 -1.56 11.29
C LYS A 181 -13.23 -1.43 9.77
N LEU A 182 -12.67 -2.40 9.06
CA LEU A 182 -12.68 -2.38 7.59
C LEU A 182 -14.10 -2.54 7.05
N VAL A 183 -14.92 -3.40 7.66
CA VAL A 183 -16.36 -3.53 7.32
C VAL A 183 -17.07 -2.18 7.50
N GLU A 184 -16.86 -1.52 8.64
CA GLU A 184 -17.43 -0.19 8.91
C GLU A 184 -17.03 0.84 7.83
N ILE A 185 -15.76 0.88 7.45
CA ILE A 185 -15.27 1.78 6.39
C ILE A 185 -15.93 1.46 5.05
N VAL A 186 -16.02 0.18 4.68
CA VAL A 186 -16.63 -0.24 3.42
C VAL A 186 -18.12 0.10 3.38
N GLU A 187 -18.85 -0.17 4.46
CA GLU A 187 -20.30 0.08 4.50
C GLU A 187 -20.63 1.56 4.56
N ARG A 188 -19.94 2.33 5.39
CA ARG A 188 -20.22 3.76 5.59
C ARG A 188 -19.71 4.65 4.49
N TRP A 189 -18.55 4.32 3.91
CA TRP A 189 -17.85 5.20 2.97
C TRP A 189 -17.88 4.67 1.54
N ARG A 190 -17.32 3.49 1.27
CA ARG A 190 -17.24 2.97 -0.09
C ARG A 190 -18.60 2.75 -0.72
N ASN A 191 -19.49 2.03 -0.05
CA ASN A 191 -20.78 1.66 -0.62
C ASN A 191 -21.70 2.87 -0.78
N THR A 192 -21.67 3.81 0.15
CA THR A 192 -22.47 5.04 0.08
C THR A 192 -22.10 5.89 -1.14
N TYR A 193 -20.81 6.01 -1.46
CA TYR A 193 -20.34 6.81 -2.60
C TYR A 193 -20.38 6.05 -3.93
N SER A 194 -20.15 4.74 -3.92
CA SER A 194 -20.12 3.93 -5.15
C SER A 194 -21.51 3.54 -5.66
N HIS A 195 -22.53 3.54 -4.80
CA HIS A 195 -23.88 3.06 -5.11
C HIS A 195 -24.98 4.11 -4.91
N GLY A 196 -24.66 5.40 -4.98
CA GLY A 196 -25.66 6.47 -4.99
C GLY A 196 -26.39 6.72 -3.67
N GLY A 197 -25.77 6.38 -2.54
CA GLY A 197 -26.24 6.81 -1.22
C GLY A 197 -27.46 6.09 -0.64
N VAL A 198 -27.92 5.00 -1.26
CA VAL A 198 -29.04 4.21 -0.73
C VAL A 198 -28.55 3.38 0.45
N ARG A 199 -28.84 3.82 1.68
CA ARG A 199 -28.70 2.99 2.89
C ARG A 199 -29.80 1.93 2.86
N LYS A 200 -29.41 0.66 2.91
CA LYS A 200 -30.33 -0.37 3.39
C LYS A 200 -30.56 -0.10 4.88
N GLY A 201 -31.79 0.28 5.24
CA GLY A 201 -32.23 0.37 6.63
C GLY A 201 -32.23 -0.99 7.31
#